data_bb0b10f7623437c89a699bb1bb176548
#
_entry.id   bb0b10f7623437c89a699bb1bb176548
#
_cell.length_a   1.000
_cell.length_b   1.000
_cell.length_c   1.000
_cell.angle_alpha   90.00
_cell.angle_beta   90.00
_cell.angle_gamma   90.00
#
_symmetry.space_group_name_H-M   'P 1'
#
loop_
_entity.id
_entity.type
_entity.pdbx_description
1 polymer ?
#
loop_
_entity_poly.entity_id
_entity_poly.type
_entity_poly.pdbx_seq_one_letter_code
_entity_poly.pdbx_strand_id
1 'polypeptide(L)'
;MAQKAAESRSPNESALNFKEAFSSFSTDDLTKAKEFYAKTLSLNVTESKEGLEIRFENGQNVFIYAKKDHQPATFTVLNLQVNDIDETVDALAAKGIDFERYTGDIRTDDKGIFRGSEKGEGPDIAWFKDPAGNIISVLKEEK
;
A
#
# COMPACT_ATOMS: atom_id res chain seq x y z
N MET A 1 0.29 34.95 -7.59
CA MET A 1 0.66 34.65 -8.04
C MET A 1 1.03 33.61 -8.44
N ALA A 2 1.21 33.12 -8.54
CA ALA A 2 1.50 31.95 -8.99
C ALA A 2 1.80 31.84 -10.35
N GLN A 3 1.65 32.62 -11.06
CA GLN A 3 1.90 32.54 -12.36
C GLN A 3 3.20 32.76 -12.80
N LYS A 4 3.97 33.45 -12.16
CA LYS A 4 5.22 33.64 -12.52
C LYS A 4 5.92 32.45 -12.89
N ALA A 5 5.71 31.44 -12.21
CA ALA A 5 6.42 30.23 -12.51
C ALA A 5 6.11 29.74 -13.88
N ALA A 6 4.92 29.95 -14.29
CA ALA A 6 4.54 29.50 -15.59
C ALA A 6 5.31 30.19 -16.67
N GLU A 7 5.61 31.44 -16.46
CA GLU A 7 6.31 32.16 -17.46
C GLU A 7 7.74 31.73 -17.61
N SER A 8 8.33 31.21 -16.55
CA SER A 8 9.71 30.81 -16.62
C SER A 8 9.86 29.35 -16.94
N ARG A 9 8.79 28.63 -17.23
CA ARG A 9 8.90 27.23 -17.53
C ARG A 9 9.53 26.99 -18.85
N SER A 10 10.40 25.98 -18.91
CA SER A 10 11.01 25.61 -20.16
C SER A 10 9.98 24.79 -20.97
N PRO A 11 10.20 24.63 -22.25
CA PRO A 11 9.27 23.85 -23.06
C PRO A 11 9.17 22.41 -22.61
N ASN A 12 10.19 21.88 -21.89
CA ASN A 12 10.16 20.52 -21.45
C ASN A 12 9.45 20.33 -20.14
N GLU A 13 9.11 21.36 -19.46
CA GLU A 13 8.42 21.23 -18.21
C GLU A 13 6.97 20.94 -18.42
N SER A 14 6.42 20.15 -17.53
CA SER A 14 5.03 19.78 -17.61
C SER A 14 4.12 20.97 -17.38
N ALA A 15 3.00 21.00 -18.09
CA ALA A 15 1.97 22.00 -17.85
C ALA A 15 1.34 21.75 -16.48
N LEU A 16 1.53 20.59 -15.91
CA LEU A 16 0.96 20.23 -14.64
C LEU A 16 1.82 20.82 -13.55
N ASN A 17 1.38 21.89 -12.98
CA ASN A 17 2.14 22.57 -11.94
C ASN A 17 1.59 22.17 -10.58
N PHE A 18 2.04 21.04 -10.05
CA PHE A 18 1.48 20.49 -8.83
C PHE A 18 2.42 20.65 -7.65
N LYS A 19 1.86 20.61 -6.45
CA LYS A 19 2.60 20.78 -5.23
C LYS A 19 3.12 19.46 -4.69
N GLU A 20 2.29 18.46 -4.63
CA GLU A 20 2.72 17.14 -4.18
C GLU A 20 1.71 16.13 -4.68
N ALA A 21 2.09 14.88 -4.67
CA ALA A 21 1.24 13.81 -5.15
C ALA A 21 1.03 12.79 -4.05
N PHE A 22 -0.16 12.21 -3.99
CA PHE A 22 -0.43 11.12 -3.06
C PHE A 22 -1.43 10.18 -3.72
N SER A 23 -1.45 8.93 -3.27
CA SER A 23 -2.37 7.93 -3.78
C SER A 23 -3.53 7.77 -2.81
N SER A 24 -4.63 7.25 -3.30
CA SER A 24 -5.77 7.02 -2.42
C SER A 24 -6.51 5.75 -2.84
N PHE A 25 -7.24 5.18 -1.90
CA PHE A 25 -8.17 4.10 -2.21
C PHE A 25 -9.31 4.17 -1.21
N SER A 26 -10.36 3.42 -1.48
CA SER A 26 -11.58 3.56 -0.70
C SER A 26 -11.79 2.39 0.25
N THR A 27 -12.70 2.58 1.19
CA THR A 27 -13.13 1.54 2.11
C THR A 27 -14.64 1.73 2.33
N ASP A 28 -15.30 0.68 2.76
CA ASP A 28 -16.71 0.78 3.11
C ASP A 28 -16.90 1.02 4.61
N ASP A 29 -15.82 0.99 5.41
CA ASP A 29 -15.94 1.17 6.85
C ASP A 29 -14.66 1.80 7.38
N LEU A 30 -14.70 3.11 7.62
CA LEU A 30 -13.52 3.84 8.08
C LEU A 30 -13.07 3.41 9.47
N THR A 31 -13.98 3.01 10.33
CA THR A 31 -13.62 2.58 11.67
C THR A 31 -12.78 1.30 11.63
N LYS A 32 -13.22 0.34 10.83
CA LYS A 32 -12.47 -0.90 10.69
C LYS A 32 -11.14 -0.66 9.99
N ALA A 33 -11.13 0.23 9.01
CA ALA A 33 -9.89 0.54 8.31
C ALA A 33 -8.90 1.19 9.26
N LYS A 34 -9.34 2.11 10.09
CA LYS A 34 -8.46 2.79 11.01
C LYS A 34 -7.83 1.79 11.97
N GLU A 35 -8.64 0.90 12.51
CA GLU A 35 -8.14 -0.09 13.44
C GLU A 35 -7.11 -1.00 12.77
N PHE A 36 -7.39 -1.40 11.55
CA PHE A 36 -6.48 -2.29 10.83
C PHE A 36 -5.14 -1.61 10.55
N TYR A 37 -5.16 -0.43 9.96
CA TYR A 37 -3.93 0.23 9.57
C TYR A 37 -3.14 0.79 10.76
N ALA A 38 -3.83 1.29 11.77
CA ALA A 38 -3.16 1.87 12.93
C ALA A 38 -2.72 0.84 13.94
N LYS A 39 -3.55 -0.17 14.20
CA LYS A 39 -3.23 -1.15 15.23
C LYS A 39 -2.63 -2.42 14.70
N THR A 40 -3.25 -3.03 13.71
CA THR A 40 -2.75 -4.30 13.21
C THR A 40 -1.43 -4.08 12.45
N LEU A 41 -1.38 -3.06 11.60
CA LEU A 41 -0.17 -2.79 10.82
C LEU A 41 0.76 -1.79 11.49
N SER A 42 0.33 -1.14 12.55
CA SER A 42 1.13 -0.17 13.29
C SER A 42 1.64 0.99 12.43
N LEU A 43 0.81 1.45 11.52
CA LEU A 43 1.17 2.58 10.67
C LEU A 43 0.71 3.88 11.32
N ASN A 44 1.28 4.98 10.86
CA ASN A 44 0.94 6.31 11.41
C ASN A 44 -0.29 6.83 10.68
N VAL A 45 -1.46 6.72 11.32
CA VAL A 45 -2.75 7.06 10.73
C VAL A 45 -3.34 8.27 11.43
N THR A 46 -3.77 9.26 10.65
CA THR A 46 -4.45 10.44 11.17
C THR A 46 -5.85 10.48 10.58
N GLU A 47 -6.85 10.70 11.43
CA GLU A 47 -8.23 10.72 10.98
C GLU A 47 -8.71 12.15 10.79
N SER A 48 -9.49 12.40 9.75
CA SER A 48 -10.11 13.69 9.52
C SER A 48 -11.54 13.45 9.08
N LYS A 49 -12.27 14.51 8.78
CA LYS A 49 -13.64 14.38 8.32
C LYS A 49 -13.69 13.68 6.98
N GLU A 50 -12.66 13.84 6.18
CA GLU A 50 -12.65 13.27 4.84
C GLU A 50 -12.22 11.81 4.80
N GLY A 51 -11.51 11.35 5.82
CA GLY A 51 -11.04 9.97 5.83
C GLY A 51 -9.81 9.80 6.67
N LEU A 52 -8.95 8.88 6.26
CA LEU A 52 -7.74 8.54 6.99
C LEU A 52 -6.52 8.87 6.15
N GLU A 53 -5.52 9.44 6.78
CA GLU A 53 -4.26 9.69 6.09
C GLU A 53 -3.21 8.80 6.72
N ILE A 54 -2.49 8.03 5.91
CA ILE A 54 -1.37 7.22 6.38
C ILE A 54 -0.09 7.94 5.96
N ARG A 55 0.77 8.25 6.93
CA ARG A 55 2.02 8.92 6.66
C ARG A 55 3.17 7.99 6.83
N PHE A 56 4.10 8.02 5.89
CA PHE A 56 5.29 7.20 5.93
C PHE A 56 6.50 8.08 6.22
N GLU A 57 7.55 7.49 6.75
CA GLU A 57 8.73 8.25 7.17
C GLU A 57 9.39 9.00 6.04
N ASN A 58 9.27 8.52 4.83
CA ASN A 58 9.87 9.19 3.69
C ASN A 58 9.05 10.37 3.20
N GLY A 59 7.97 10.70 3.90
CA GLY A 59 7.14 11.84 3.53
C GLY A 59 6.01 11.53 2.58
N GLN A 60 5.91 10.30 2.12
CA GLN A 60 4.80 9.92 1.24
C GLN A 60 3.55 9.67 2.05
N ASN A 61 2.41 9.90 1.46
CA ASN A 61 1.12 9.73 2.12
C ASN A 61 0.19 8.91 1.28
N VAL A 62 -0.73 8.22 1.94
CA VAL A 62 -1.81 7.52 1.28
C VAL A 62 -3.09 7.94 1.99
N PHE A 63 -4.13 8.19 1.24
CA PHE A 63 -5.40 8.62 1.79
C PHE A 63 -6.46 7.55 1.56
N ILE A 64 -7.22 7.22 2.61
CA ILE A 64 -8.29 6.23 2.52
C ILE A 64 -9.59 6.93 2.80
N TYR A 65 -10.56 6.82 1.89
CA TYR A 65 -11.83 7.52 2.03
C TYR A 65 -12.99 6.55 2.01
N ALA A 66 -14.10 6.96 2.60
CA ALA A 66 -15.29 6.13 2.63
C ALA A 66 -16.04 6.24 1.32
N LYS A 67 -16.51 5.12 0.80
CA LYS A 67 -17.26 5.09 -0.44
C LYS A 67 -18.36 4.06 -0.26
N LYS A 68 -19.62 4.50 -0.35
CA LYS A 68 -20.75 3.64 -0.11
C LYS A 68 -20.77 2.42 -1.00
N ASP A 69 -20.46 2.59 -2.25
CA ASP A 69 -20.44 1.50 -3.19
C ASP A 69 -19.01 1.03 -3.44
N HIS A 70 -18.22 0.97 -2.39
CA HIS A 70 -16.84 0.53 -2.47
C HIS A 70 -16.72 -0.83 -3.14
N GLN A 71 -15.78 -0.93 -4.07
CA GLN A 71 -15.43 -2.19 -4.69
C GLN A 71 -13.92 -2.30 -4.61
N PRO A 72 -13.40 -3.36 -4.03
CA PRO A 72 -11.94 -3.50 -3.91
C PRO A 72 -11.33 -3.70 -5.28
N ALA A 73 -10.14 -3.17 -5.46
CA ALA A 73 -9.40 -3.36 -6.69
C ALA A 73 -8.95 -4.81 -6.78
N THR A 74 -8.74 -5.28 -7.99
CA THR A 74 -8.29 -6.65 -8.19
C THR A 74 -6.76 -6.72 -8.26
N PHE A 75 -6.11 -5.64 -7.87
CA PHE A 75 -4.64 -5.53 -7.89
C PHE A 75 -4.16 -4.90 -6.59
N THR A 76 -2.86 -4.94 -6.34
CA THR A 76 -2.26 -4.41 -5.13
C THR A 76 -2.36 -2.89 -5.12
N VAL A 77 -2.95 -2.34 -4.06
CA VAL A 77 -3.10 -0.89 -3.95
C VAL A 77 -2.01 -0.25 -3.09
N LEU A 78 -1.31 -1.04 -2.28
CA LEU A 78 -0.27 -0.51 -1.41
C LEU A 78 0.80 -1.58 -1.24
N ASN A 79 2.04 -1.22 -1.50
CA ASN A 79 3.18 -2.12 -1.37
C ASN A 79 4.09 -1.59 -0.27
N LEU A 80 4.40 -2.43 0.71
CA LEU A 80 5.23 -2.03 1.84
C LEU A 80 6.55 -2.81 1.78
N GLN A 81 7.63 -2.10 1.53
CA GLN A 81 8.92 -2.72 1.39
C GLN A 81 9.50 -3.00 2.79
N VAL A 82 9.93 -4.21 3.04
CA VAL A 82 10.40 -4.62 4.35
C VAL A 82 11.82 -5.15 4.25
N ASN A 83 12.50 -5.25 5.37
CA ASN A 83 13.88 -5.73 5.40
C ASN A 83 13.97 -7.25 5.48
N ASP A 84 12.98 -7.90 6.06
CA ASP A 84 12.98 -9.35 6.24
C ASP A 84 11.56 -9.85 6.03
N ILE A 85 11.33 -10.52 4.90
CA ILE A 85 9.97 -10.94 4.53
C ILE A 85 9.47 -12.05 5.44
N ASP A 86 10.34 -13.00 5.80
CA ASP A 86 9.89 -14.09 6.65
C ASP A 86 9.48 -13.58 8.03
N GLU A 87 10.29 -12.74 8.62
CA GLU A 87 9.99 -12.19 9.93
C GLU A 87 8.69 -11.37 9.88
N THR A 88 8.53 -10.58 8.82
CA THR A 88 7.34 -9.75 8.68
C THR A 88 6.08 -10.59 8.53
N VAL A 89 6.14 -11.61 7.68
CA VAL A 89 4.98 -12.47 7.45
C VAL A 89 4.61 -13.20 8.75
N ASP A 90 5.61 -13.71 9.49
CA ASP A 90 5.34 -14.39 10.74
C ASP A 90 4.70 -13.43 11.75
N ALA A 91 5.23 -12.21 11.85
CA ALA A 91 4.70 -11.24 12.80
C ALA A 91 3.27 -10.84 12.47
N LEU A 92 2.97 -10.62 11.19
CA LEU A 92 1.63 -10.25 10.79
C LEU A 92 0.65 -11.40 10.93
N ALA A 93 1.10 -12.62 10.63
CA ALA A 93 0.25 -13.80 10.82
C ALA A 93 -0.10 -13.96 12.29
N ALA A 94 0.84 -13.66 13.20
CA ALA A 94 0.59 -13.74 14.62
C ALA A 94 -0.47 -12.72 15.07
N LYS A 95 -0.67 -11.67 14.30
CA LYS A 95 -1.71 -10.67 14.58
C LYS A 95 -3.03 -11.00 13.90
N GLY A 96 -3.12 -12.14 13.26
CA GLY A 96 -4.35 -12.57 12.64
C GLY A 96 -4.48 -12.30 11.15
N ILE A 97 -3.42 -11.85 10.51
CA ILE A 97 -3.49 -11.62 9.08
C ILE A 97 -3.39 -12.94 8.34
N ASP A 98 -4.32 -13.14 7.39
CA ASP A 98 -4.40 -14.36 6.62
C ASP A 98 -3.85 -14.06 5.22
N PHE A 99 -2.65 -14.52 4.94
CA PHE A 99 -2.01 -14.24 3.67
C PHE A 99 -2.65 -15.01 2.52
N GLU A 100 -2.74 -14.36 1.37
CA GLU A 100 -3.33 -14.98 0.19
C GLU A 100 -2.45 -16.11 -0.32
N ARG A 101 -3.07 -17.11 -0.92
CA ARG A 101 -2.35 -18.24 -1.49
C ARG A 101 -2.65 -18.28 -2.97
N TYR A 102 -1.61 -18.30 -3.78
CA TYR A 102 -1.77 -18.30 -5.23
C TYR A 102 -1.07 -19.52 -5.82
N THR A 103 -1.55 -19.97 -6.98
CA THR A 103 -0.93 -21.05 -7.71
C THR A 103 -0.70 -20.58 -9.14
N GLY A 104 -0.03 -21.36 -9.94
CA GLY A 104 0.25 -20.98 -11.31
C GLY A 104 1.58 -20.26 -11.42
N ASP A 105 1.64 -19.26 -12.28
CA ASP A 105 2.86 -18.52 -12.52
C ASP A 105 3.37 -17.85 -11.26
N ILE A 106 2.47 -17.36 -10.42
CA ILE A 106 2.84 -16.79 -9.15
C ILE A 106 2.41 -17.79 -8.09
N ARG A 107 3.33 -18.64 -7.66
CA ARG A 107 3.01 -19.65 -6.70
C ARG A 107 3.57 -19.29 -5.34
N THR A 108 2.71 -19.18 -4.35
CA THR A 108 3.16 -18.84 -2.99
C THR A 108 3.50 -20.12 -2.22
N ASP A 109 4.40 -19.97 -1.25
CA ASP A 109 4.82 -21.10 -0.42
C ASP A 109 3.86 -21.28 0.75
N ASP A 110 4.22 -22.13 1.72
CA ASP A 110 3.38 -22.42 2.87
C ASP A 110 3.00 -21.20 3.65
N LYS A 111 3.83 -20.16 3.65
CA LYS A 111 3.60 -18.97 4.43
C LYS A 111 2.89 -17.90 3.59
N GLY A 112 2.66 -18.17 2.32
CA GLY A 112 2.06 -17.20 1.44
C GLY A 112 3.06 -16.31 0.74
N ILE A 113 4.32 -16.68 0.70
CA ILE A 113 5.37 -15.87 0.08
C ILE A 113 5.69 -16.40 -1.30
N PHE A 114 5.69 -15.49 -2.28
CA PHE A 114 6.19 -15.82 -3.61
C PHE A 114 7.68 -15.49 -3.58
N ARG A 115 8.51 -16.50 -3.78
CA ARG A 115 9.97 -16.36 -3.68
C ARG A 115 10.55 -15.98 -5.04
N GLY A 116 10.27 -14.76 -5.48
CA GLY A 116 10.76 -14.30 -6.76
C GLY A 116 12.27 -14.26 -6.84
N SER A 117 12.95 -13.96 -5.73
CA SER A 117 14.40 -13.87 -5.73
C SER A 117 15.04 -15.20 -6.07
N GLU A 118 14.46 -16.30 -5.64
CA GLU A 118 15.01 -17.61 -5.91
C GLU A 118 14.87 -17.98 -7.37
N LYS A 119 13.94 -17.36 -8.07
CA LYS A 119 13.69 -17.65 -9.47
C LYS A 119 14.23 -16.59 -10.39
N GLY A 120 14.86 -15.56 -9.84
CA GLY A 120 15.33 -14.46 -10.66
C GLY A 120 14.18 -13.66 -11.27
N GLU A 121 13.01 -13.68 -10.63
CA GLU A 121 11.81 -13.05 -11.15
C GLU A 121 11.33 -11.86 -10.34
N GLY A 122 12.20 -11.26 -9.55
CA GLY A 122 11.83 -10.07 -8.81
C GLY A 122 11.94 -10.28 -7.31
N PRO A 123 11.21 -9.49 -6.54
CA PRO A 123 11.31 -9.55 -5.08
C PRO A 123 10.58 -10.74 -4.50
N ASP A 124 10.83 -11.01 -3.22
CA ASP A 124 9.99 -11.91 -2.47
C ASP A 124 8.82 -11.08 -1.96
N ILE A 125 7.60 -11.58 -2.11
CA ILE A 125 6.42 -10.78 -1.86
C ILE A 125 5.29 -11.64 -1.31
N ALA A 126 4.50 -11.07 -0.40
CA ALA A 126 3.33 -11.74 0.13
C ALA A 126 2.18 -10.75 0.14
N TRP A 127 0.97 -11.23 -0.07
CA TRP A 127 -0.22 -10.40 -0.20
C TRP A 127 -1.26 -10.73 0.85
N PHE A 128 -1.97 -9.72 1.29
CA PHE A 128 -3.10 -9.91 2.19
C PHE A 128 -4.14 -8.84 1.90
N LYS A 129 -5.32 -8.97 2.47
CA LYS A 129 -6.40 -8.03 2.23
C LYS A 129 -6.71 -7.25 3.50
N ASP A 130 -7.08 -5.99 3.33
CA ASP A 130 -7.56 -5.21 4.45
C ASP A 130 -9.03 -5.58 4.69
N PRO A 131 -9.71 -5.01 5.70
CA PRO A 131 -11.10 -5.38 6.00
C PRO A 131 -12.07 -5.09 4.86
N ALA A 132 -11.73 -4.18 3.96
CA ALA A 132 -12.60 -3.84 2.84
C ALA A 132 -12.26 -4.62 1.58
N GLY A 133 -11.32 -5.56 1.67
CA GLY A 133 -10.94 -6.38 0.53
C GLY A 133 -9.84 -5.79 -0.35
N ASN A 134 -9.28 -4.65 0.04
CA ASN A 134 -8.17 -4.06 -0.71
C ASN A 134 -6.92 -4.92 -0.54
N ILE A 135 -6.16 -5.09 -1.61
CA ILE A 135 -4.99 -5.96 -1.60
C ILE A 135 -3.73 -5.17 -1.28
N ILE A 136 -3.04 -5.61 -0.24
CA ILE A 136 -1.81 -4.97 0.25
C ILE A 136 -0.70 -6.00 0.11
N SER A 137 0.52 -5.55 -0.15
CA SER A 137 1.65 -6.47 -0.17
C SER A 137 2.73 -6.02 0.79
N VAL A 138 3.52 -6.97 1.26
CA VAL A 138 4.81 -6.70 1.87
C VAL A 138 5.82 -7.37 0.96
N LEU A 139 6.94 -6.71 0.70
CA LEU A 139 7.92 -7.26 -0.23
C LEU A 139 9.33 -6.89 0.18
N LYS A 140 10.27 -7.77 -0.15
CA LYS A 140 11.67 -7.52 0.07
C LYS A 140 12.36 -7.54 -1.26
N GLU A 141 13.05 -6.45 -1.59
CA GLU A 141 13.79 -6.37 -2.85
C GLU A 141 14.96 -7.33 -2.83
N GLU A 142 15.39 -7.75 -3.98
CA GLU A 142 16.46 -8.69 -4.09
C GLU A 142 17.74 -8.26 -3.49
N LYS A 143 18.08 -7.02 -3.51
CA LYS A 143 19.34 -6.63 -2.97
C LYS A 143 19.30 -6.11 -1.59
#